data_ff2e698097acf3e4b1c3920587dd4d6a
#
_entry.id   ff2e698097acf3e4b1c3920587dd4d6a
#
_cell.length_a   1.000
_cell.length_b   1.000
_cell.length_c   1.000
_cell.angle_alpha   90.00
_cell.angle_beta   90.00
_cell.angle_gamma   90.00
#
_symmetry.space_group_name_H-M   'P 1'
#
loop_
_entity.id
_entity.type
_entity.pdbx_description
1 polymer ?
#
loop_
_entity_poly.entity_id
_entity_poly.type
_entity_poly.pdbx_seq_one_letter_code
_entity_poly.pdbx_strand_id
1 'polypeptide(L)'
;MNKEISQIFREIIKLLEIKGDKALSFKIKAYKKAIYILDNLKVDVADIYKEKGSKGIMELGIGEKNAKKIEEYIKYKRIKEFEELKEETAIRQVITHFFISKGLGLQELKENAKKRKIIYSRFTKPAKQLLELAGSIEKAKSAIDTVAQWANTRKLDYAIETVFKKWLELDRLKPKEIVKKPFYKGDPMIWSETKKKWFVISKYGEWLEFADKQSTIEWRAIQ
;
A
#
# COMPACT_ATOMS: atom_id res chain seq x y z
N MET A 1 17.98 -11.23 4.19
CA MET A 1 17.11 -11.63 3.05
C MET A 1 16.06 -12.68 3.41
N ASN A 2 16.34 -13.68 4.26
CA ASN A 2 15.37 -14.71 4.67
C ASN A 2 14.04 -14.13 5.18
N LYS A 3 14.09 -13.14 6.11
CA LYS A 3 12.91 -12.49 6.69
C LYS A 3 12.06 -11.78 5.64
N GLU A 4 12.67 -11.13 4.66
CA GLU A 4 11.97 -10.40 3.59
C GLU A 4 11.19 -11.37 2.70
N ILE A 5 11.83 -12.47 2.28
CA ILE A 5 11.19 -13.50 1.45
C ILE A 5 10.07 -14.19 2.23
N SER A 6 10.31 -14.51 3.51
CA SER A 6 9.28 -15.06 4.39
C SER A 6 8.07 -14.11 4.51
N GLN A 7 8.31 -12.81 4.62
CA GLN A 7 7.23 -11.83 4.68
C GLN A 7 6.44 -11.78 3.38
N ILE A 8 7.11 -11.75 2.23
CA ILE A 8 6.44 -11.80 0.91
C ILE A 8 5.62 -13.09 0.77
N PHE A 9 6.14 -14.23 1.21
CA PHE A 9 5.40 -15.48 1.16
C PHE A 9 4.17 -15.47 2.08
N ARG A 10 4.23 -14.81 3.25
CA ARG A 10 3.05 -14.58 4.10
C ARG A 10 2.00 -13.73 3.40
N GLU A 11 2.43 -12.67 2.72
CA GLU A 11 1.50 -11.84 1.94
C GLU A 11 0.87 -12.62 0.78
N ILE A 12 1.65 -13.44 0.05
CA ILE A 12 1.12 -14.33 -0.98
C ILE A 12 0.05 -15.26 -0.40
N ILE A 13 0.27 -15.84 0.78
CA ILE A 13 -0.72 -16.70 1.44
C ILE A 13 -2.01 -15.92 1.69
N LYS A 14 -1.94 -14.70 2.24
CA LYS A 14 -3.12 -13.85 2.46
C LYS A 14 -3.89 -13.59 1.16
N LEU A 15 -3.18 -13.28 0.06
CA LEU A 15 -3.81 -13.05 -1.24
C LEU A 15 -4.48 -14.32 -1.80
N LEU A 16 -3.83 -15.48 -1.65
CA LEU A 16 -4.41 -16.77 -2.04
C LEU A 16 -5.66 -17.11 -1.19
N GLU A 17 -5.65 -16.80 0.09
CA GLU A 17 -6.80 -16.94 0.96
C GLU A 17 -7.95 -16.01 0.59
N ILE A 18 -7.66 -14.75 0.20
CA ILE A 18 -8.64 -13.80 -0.33
C ILE A 18 -9.21 -14.29 -1.67
N LYS A 19 -8.39 -14.89 -2.52
CA LYS A 19 -8.80 -15.49 -3.79
C LYS A 19 -9.81 -16.63 -3.56
N GLY A 20 -9.63 -17.42 -2.48
CA GLY A 20 -10.63 -18.33 -1.96
C GLY A 20 -10.83 -19.61 -2.77
N ASP A 21 -9.94 -19.96 -3.69
CA ASP A 21 -10.00 -21.19 -4.46
C ASP A 21 -9.52 -22.39 -3.61
N LYS A 22 -10.34 -23.43 -3.50
CA LYS A 22 -10.03 -24.64 -2.73
C LYS A 22 -8.80 -25.37 -3.28
N ALA A 23 -8.54 -25.33 -4.58
CA ALA A 23 -7.39 -25.95 -5.22
C ALA A 23 -6.06 -25.36 -4.72
N LEU A 24 -6.08 -24.16 -4.13
CA LEU A 24 -4.88 -23.47 -3.64
C LEU A 24 -4.39 -23.97 -2.27
N SER A 25 -5.11 -24.86 -1.61
CA SER A 25 -4.75 -25.39 -0.27
C SER A 25 -3.36 -26.03 -0.23
N PHE A 26 -2.99 -26.80 -1.24
CA PHE A 26 -1.64 -27.39 -1.36
C PHE A 26 -0.56 -26.34 -1.58
N LYS A 27 -0.87 -25.32 -2.37
CA LYS A 27 0.05 -24.19 -2.63
C LYS A 27 0.31 -23.41 -1.35
N ILE A 28 -0.72 -23.12 -0.56
CA ILE A 28 -0.61 -22.48 0.76
C ILE A 28 0.25 -23.31 1.72
N LYS A 29 0.04 -24.65 1.77
CA LYS A 29 0.89 -25.54 2.58
C LYS A 29 2.35 -25.50 2.18
N ALA A 30 2.64 -25.47 0.86
CA ALA A 30 4.00 -25.39 0.34
C ALA A 30 4.68 -24.05 0.74
N TYR A 31 3.96 -22.93 0.70
CA TYR A 31 4.47 -21.65 1.19
C TYR A 31 4.72 -21.66 2.70
N LYS A 32 3.79 -22.19 3.50
CA LYS A 32 3.96 -22.31 4.96
C LYS A 32 5.21 -23.12 5.32
N LYS A 33 5.47 -24.22 4.59
CA LYS A 33 6.69 -25.01 4.76
C LYS A 33 7.94 -24.20 4.41
N ALA A 34 7.93 -23.48 3.29
CA ALA A 34 9.06 -22.64 2.87
C ALA A 34 9.35 -21.51 3.89
N ILE A 35 8.31 -20.86 4.42
CA ILE A 35 8.42 -19.85 5.47
C ILE A 35 9.08 -20.45 6.71
N TYR A 36 8.61 -21.59 7.17
CA TYR A 36 9.17 -22.27 8.34
C TYR A 36 10.66 -22.56 8.16
N ILE A 37 11.07 -23.04 6.99
CA ILE A 37 12.48 -23.30 6.69
C ILE A 37 13.30 -21.99 6.72
N LEU A 38 12.83 -20.96 6.00
CA LEU A 38 13.53 -19.67 5.91
C LEU A 38 13.68 -18.97 7.26
N ASP A 39 12.65 -19.04 8.12
CA ASP A 39 12.67 -18.40 9.44
C ASP A 39 13.64 -19.08 10.40
N ASN A 40 13.87 -20.40 10.25
CA ASN A 40 14.79 -21.18 11.10
C ASN A 40 16.20 -21.34 10.50
N LEU A 41 16.44 -20.79 9.29
CA LEU A 41 17.72 -20.90 8.63
C LEU A 41 18.76 -19.97 9.29
N LYS A 42 19.89 -20.53 9.73
CA LYS A 42 20.97 -19.79 10.41
C LYS A 42 21.83 -18.97 9.45
N VAL A 43 21.85 -19.34 8.18
CA VAL A 43 22.61 -18.67 7.10
C VAL A 43 21.65 -17.95 6.17
N ASP A 44 22.14 -16.97 5.41
CA ASP A 44 21.30 -16.31 4.43
C ASP A 44 21.08 -17.24 3.20
N VAL A 45 19.83 -17.37 2.77
CA VAL A 45 19.47 -18.19 1.59
C VAL A 45 20.17 -17.71 0.34
N ALA A 46 20.55 -16.44 0.27
CA ALA A 46 21.33 -15.90 -0.84
C ALA A 46 22.74 -16.47 -0.91
N ASP A 47 23.35 -16.79 0.23
CA ASP A 47 24.69 -17.40 0.26
C ASP A 47 24.62 -18.86 -0.21
N ILE A 48 23.60 -19.60 0.24
CA ILE A 48 23.33 -20.96 -0.27
C ILE A 48 23.09 -20.94 -1.79
N TYR A 49 22.35 -19.94 -2.27
CA TYR A 49 22.11 -19.79 -3.70
C TYR A 49 23.40 -19.49 -4.50
N LYS A 50 24.31 -18.67 -3.95
CA LYS A 50 25.61 -18.37 -4.58
C LYS A 50 26.49 -19.62 -4.70
N GLU A 51 26.46 -20.51 -3.70
CA GLU A 51 27.29 -21.71 -3.68
C GLU A 51 26.72 -22.84 -4.58
N LYS A 52 25.42 -23.11 -4.48
CA LYS A 52 24.78 -24.31 -5.03
C LYS A 52 23.62 -24.02 -5.99
N GLY A 53 23.33 -22.74 -6.25
CA GLY A 53 22.19 -22.33 -7.06
C GLY A 53 20.85 -22.77 -6.47
N SER A 54 19.83 -22.87 -7.33
CA SER A 54 18.49 -23.33 -6.92
C SER A 54 18.46 -24.74 -6.33
N LYS A 55 19.44 -25.60 -6.67
CA LYS A 55 19.57 -26.94 -6.10
C LYS A 55 19.82 -26.87 -4.59
N GLY A 56 20.70 -25.97 -4.12
CA GLY A 56 20.97 -25.76 -2.70
C GLY A 56 19.73 -25.34 -1.93
N ILE A 57 18.87 -24.52 -2.52
CA ILE A 57 17.59 -24.14 -1.89
C ILE A 57 16.63 -25.34 -1.80
N MET A 58 16.61 -26.21 -2.83
CA MET A 58 15.77 -27.42 -2.81
C MET A 58 16.27 -28.47 -1.80
N GLU A 59 17.58 -28.57 -1.59
CA GLU A 59 18.20 -29.44 -0.56
C GLU A 59 17.73 -29.11 0.86
N LEU A 60 17.30 -27.85 1.11
CA LEU A 60 16.68 -27.43 2.38
C LEU A 60 15.25 -28.00 2.58
N GLY A 61 14.69 -28.67 1.57
CA GLY A 61 13.32 -29.17 1.59
C GLY A 61 12.28 -28.19 1.05
N ILE A 62 12.70 -27.10 0.41
CA ILE A 62 11.84 -26.15 -0.29
C ILE A 62 11.55 -26.71 -1.69
N GLY A 63 10.27 -26.80 -2.04
CA GLY A 63 9.87 -27.33 -3.35
C GLY A 63 10.32 -26.42 -4.51
N GLU A 64 10.58 -27.02 -5.68
CA GLU A 64 11.12 -26.38 -6.89
C GLU A 64 10.42 -25.05 -7.23
N LYS A 65 9.08 -25.01 -7.23
CA LYS A 65 8.32 -23.79 -7.54
C LYS A 65 8.63 -22.62 -6.59
N ASN A 66 8.82 -22.90 -5.31
CA ASN A 66 9.16 -21.88 -4.33
C ASN A 66 10.65 -21.55 -4.38
N ALA A 67 11.53 -22.52 -4.67
CA ALA A 67 12.96 -22.27 -4.89
C ALA A 67 13.18 -21.30 -6.06
N LYS A 68 12.48 -21.48 -7.18
CA LYS A 68 12.51 -20.55 -8.33
C LYS A 68 12.06 -19.11 -7.95
N LYS A 69 11.08 -18.96 -7.07
CA LYS A 69 10.65 -17.63 -6.59
C LYS A 69 11.67 -16.98 -5.66
N ILE A 70 12.34 -17.78 -4.83
CA ILE A 70 13.44 -17.30 -3.99
C ILE A 70 14.59 -16.83 -4.88
N GLU A 71 14.95 -17.60 -5.90
CA GLU A 71 15.93 -17.23 -6.92
C GLU A 71 15.54 -15.93 -7.63
N GLU A 72 14.28 -15.81 -8.05
CA GLU A 72 13.75 -14.60 -8.69
C GLU A 72 13.90 -13.37 -7.77
N TYR A 73 13.58 -13.51 -6.48
CA TYR A 73 13.77 -12.45 -5.51
C TYR A 73 15.24 -12.09 -5.26
N ILE A 74 16.12 -13.09 -5.21
CA ILE A 74 17.56 -12.86 -5.08
C ILE A 74 18.09 -12.02 -6.24
N LYS A 75 17.68 -12.36 -7.48
CA LYS A 75 18.12 -11.71 -8.72
C LYS A 75 17.50 -10.32 -8.93
N TYR A 76 16.19 -10.20 -8.73
CA TYR A 76 15.42 -9.04 -9.18
C TYR A 76 14.75 -8.25 -8.08
N LYS A 77 14.85 -8.67 -6.81
CA LYS A 77 14.19 -8.09 -5.63
C LYS A 77 12.67 -8.00 -5.76
N ARG A 78 12.08 -8.84 -6.59
CA ARG A 78 10.63 -8.95 -6.82
C ARG A 78 10.26 -10.40 -7.11
N ILE A 79 8.99 -10.73 -6.87
CA ILE A 79 8.38 -12.01 -7.23
C ILE A 79 7.18 -11.70 -8.12
N LYS A 80 7.25 -12.07 -9.39
CA LYS A 80 6.21 -11.76 -10.40
C LYS A 80 4.82 -12.26 -9.97
N GLU A 81 4.74 -13.48 -9.46
CA GLU A 81 3.48 -14.03 -8.95
C GLU A 81 2.85 -13.17 -7.84
N PHE A 82 3.66 -12.53 -7.01
CA PHE A 82 3.15 -11.65 -5.96
C PHE A 82 2.49 -10.40 -6.53
N GLU A 83 3.09 -9.80 -7.54
CA GLU A 83 2.52 -8.62 -8.21
C GLU A 83 1.24 -8.99 -8.98
N GLU A 84 1.27 -10.09 -9.73
CA GLU A 84 0.09 -10.60 -10.44
C GLU A 84 -1.08 -10.90 -9.48
N LEU A 85 -0.80 -11.52 -8.32
CA LEU A 85 -1.82 -11.79 -7.31
C LEU A 85 -2.38 -10.51 -6.67
N LYS A 86 -1.54 -9.50 -6.45
CA LYS A 86 -2.01 -8.19 -5.95
C LYS A 86 -3.02 -7.57 -6.90
N GLU A 87 -2.70 -7.52 -8.19
CA GLU A 87 -3.57 -6.97 -9.22
C GLU A 87 -4.87 -7.78 -9.35
N GLU A 88 -4.76 -9.10 -9.48
CA GLU A 88 -5.91 -10.01 -9.63
C GLU A 88 -6.88 -9.94 -8.45
N THR A 89 -6.35 -9.74 -7.25
CA THR A 89 -7.19 -9.71 -6.03
C THR A 89 -7.55 -8.31 -5.56
N ALA A 90 -7.15 -7.24 -6.25
CA ALA A 90 -7.27 -5.85 -5.80
C ALA A 90 -8.68 -5.49 -5.27
N ILE A 91 -9.72 -5.75 -6.06
CA ILE A 91 -11.11 -5.46 -5.65
C ILE A 91 -11.51 -6.31 -4.43
N ARG A 92 -11.12 -7.59 -4.40
CA ARG A 92 -11.42 -8.48 -3.27
C ARG A 92 -10.69 -8.04 -2.01
N GLN A 93 -9.49 -7.51 -2.12
CA GLN A 93 -8.76 -6.94 -0.98
C GLN A 93 -9.50 -5.75 -0.38
N VAL A 94 -10.01 -4.84 -1.20
CA VAL A 94 -10.80 -3.68 -0.73
C VAL A 94 -12.08 -4.16 -0.03
N ILE A 95 -12.83 -5.10 -0.63
CA ILE A 95 -14.04 -5.66 -0.01
C ILE A 95 -13.72 -6.35 1.31
N THR A 96 -12.68 -7.19 1.35
CA THR A 96 -12.27 -7.91 2.57
C THR A 96 -11.89 -6.92 3.67
N HIS A 97 -11.12 -5.88 3.33
CA HIS A 97 -10.71 -4.86 4.27
C HIS A 97 -11.91 -4.09 4.85
N PHE A 98 -12.88 -3.74 4.00
CA PHE A 98 -14.13 -3.11 4.45
C PHE A 98 -14.88 -3.97 5.49
N PHE A 99 -14.96 -5.27 5.29
CA PHE A 99 -15.62 -6.15 6.26
C PHE A 99 -14.80 -6.34 7.54
N ILE A 100 -13.47 -6.41 7.43
CA ILE A 100 -12.57 -6.43 8.59
C ILE A 100 -12.74 -5.16 9.43
N SER A 101 -12.86 -3.98 8.80
CA SER A 101 -13.09 -2.72 9.51
C SER A 101 -14.44 -2.67 10.25
N LYS A 102 -15.37 -3.57 9.90
CA LYS A 102 -16.64 -3.81 10.60
C LYS A 102 -16.56 -4.92 11.66
N GLY A 103 -15.38 -5.44 11.97
CA GLY A 103 -15.18 -6.50 12.94
C GLY A 103 -15.45 -7.90 12.42
N LEU A 104 -15.60 -8.10 11.10
CA LEU A 104 -15.85 -9.40 10.49
C LEU A 104 -14.56 -10.01 9.95
N GLY A 105 -14.13 -11.14 10.50
CA GLY A 105 -12.96 -11.88 10.04
C GLY A 105 -13.16 -12.53 8.67
N LEU A 106 -12.05 -12.76 7.93
CA LEU A 106 -12.11 -13.38 6.60
C LEU A 106 -12.77 -14.76 6.61
N GLN A 107 -12.57 -15.54 7.67
CA GLN A 107 -13.17 -16.86 7.81
C GLN A 107 -14.68 -16.76 8.03
N GLU A 108 -15.10 -15.87 8.89
CA GLU A 108 -16.51 -15.58 9.16
C GLU A 108 -17.22 -15.05 7.92
N LEU A 109 -16.56 -14.20 7.15
CA LEU A 109 -17.06 -13.74 5.85
C LEU A 109 -17.30 -14.87 4.87
N LYS A 110 -16.39 -15.85 4.78
CA LYS A 110 -16.54 -17.02 3.92
C LYS A 110 -17.72 -17.90 4.36
N GLU A 111 -17.87 -18.11 5.66
CA GLU A 111 -18.97 -18.89 6.23
C GLU A 111 -20.30 -18.17 6.07
N ASN A 112 -20.37 -16.88 6.36
CA ASN A 112 -21.56 -16.05 6.18
C ASN A 112 -21.96 -15.93 4.71
N ALA A 113 -21.02 -15.76 3.79
CA ALA A 113 -21.28 -15.75 2.36
C ALA A 113 -21.91 -17.07 1.90
N LYS A 114 -21.41 -18.21 2.42
CA LYS A 114 -21.97 -19.54 2.11
C LYS A 114 -23.37 -19.74 2.69
N LYS A 115 -23.59 -19.34 3.95
CA LYS A 115 -24.87 -19.50 4.65
C LYS A 115 -25.96 -18.55 4.11
N ARG A 116 -25.61 -17.29 3.82
CA ARG A 116 -26.56 -16.26 3.46
C ARG A 116 -26.69 -16.01 1.95
N LYS A 117 -25.99 -16.81 1.11
CA LYS A 117 -25.90 -16.56 -0.35
C LYS A 117 -25.57 -15.09 -0.66
N ILE A 118 -24.68 -14.47 0.13
CA ILE A 118 -24.28 -13.06 -0.08
C ILE A 118 -23.60 -12.98 -1.44
N ILE A 119 -24.21 -12.22 -2.35
CA ILE A 119 -23.69 -12.01 -3.68
C ILE A 119 -22.59 -10.97 -3.56
N TYR A 120 -21.32 -11.40 -3.59
CA TYR A 120 -20.16 -10.51 -3.60
C TYR A 120 -20.22 -9.45 -4.73
N SER A 121 -20.95 -9.73 -5.80
CA SER A 121 -21.19 -8.79 -6.91
C SER A 121 -21.77 -7.45 -6.45
N ARG A 122 -22.58 -7.43 -5.38
CA ARG A 122 -23.13 -6.20 -4.80
C ARG A 122 -22.03 -5.23 -4.34
N PHE A 123 -20.93 -5.74 -3.79
CA PHE A 123 -19.84 -4.94 -3.27
C PHE A 123 -18.76 -4.65 -4.31
N THR A 124 -18.75 -5.37 -5.43
CA THR A 124 -17.72 -5.25 -6.48
C THR A 124 -17.71 -3.86 -7.11
N LYS A 125 -18.89 -3.33 -7.49
CA LYS A 125 -18.99 -2.02 -8.13
C LYS A 125 -18.51 -0.88 -7.21
N PRO A 126 -19.00 -0.76 -5.96
CA PRO A 126 -18.50 0.26 -5.02
C PRO A 126 -17.01 0.13 -4.71
N ALA A 127 -16.51 -1.11 -4.53
CA ALA A 127 -15.09 -1.34 -4.26
C ALA A 127 -14.20 -0.95 -5.45
N LYS A 128 -14.65 -1.24 -6.68
CA LYS A 128 -13.96 -0.83 -7.89
C LYS A 128 -13.91 0.71 -7.99
N GLN A 129 -15.03 1.38 -7.77
CA GLN A 129 -15.10 2.84 -7.76
C GLN A 129 -14.17 3.44 -6.70
N LEU A 130 -14.19 2.90 -5.48
CA LEU A 130 -13.29 3.35 -4.40
C LEU A 130 -11.83 3.18 -4.79
N LEU A 131 -11.47 2.04 -5.38
CA LEU A 131 -10.10 1.75 -5.83
C LEU A 131 -9.65 2.71 -6.93
N GLU A 132 -10.49 2.94 -7.95
CA GLU A 132 -10.21 3.88 -9.04
C GLU A 132 -9.98 5.31 -8.53
N LEU A 133 -10.83 5.76 -7.61
CA LEU A 133 -10.77 7.11 -7.07
C LEU A 133 -9.63 7.31 -6.06
N ALA A 134 -9.27 6.27 -5.31
CA ALA A 134 -8.13 6.29 -4.40
C ALA A 134 -6.78 6.15 -5.13
N GLY A 135 -6.77 5.55 -6.31
CA GLY A 135 -5.59 5.35 -7.16
C GLY A 135 -4.67 4.21 -6.73
N SER A 136 -4.83 3.64 -5.51
CA SER A 136 -4.10 2.45 -5.06
C SER A 136 -4.90 1.66 -4.02
N ILE A 137 -4.53 0.38 -3.83
CA ILE A 137 -5.15 -0.51 -2.84
C ILE A 137 -4.92 0.04 -1.42
N GLU A 138 -3.72 0.52 -1.14
CA GLU A 138 -3.32 1.07 0.15
C GLU A 138 -4.14 2.32 0.50
N LYS A 139 -4.30 3.24 -0.45
CA LYS A 139 -5.14 4.43 -0.27
C LYS A 139 -6.62 4.08 -0.11
N ALA A 140 -7.12 3.10 -0.86
CA ALA A 140 -8.50 2.63 -0.71
C ALA A 140 -8.74 2.01 0.67
N LYS A 141 -7.81 1.22 1.20
CA LYS A 141 -7.84 0.69 2.58
C LYS A 141 -7.80 1.82 3.61
N SER A 142 -6.88 2.77 3.45
CA SER A 142 -6.79 3.95 4.34
C SER A 142 -8.06 4.80 4.35
N ALA A 143 -8.73 4.95 3.19
CA ALA A 143 -10.02 5.62 3.11
C ALA A 143 -11.11 4.90 3.92
N ILE A 144 -11.14 3.56 3.84
CA ILE A 144 -12.04 2.72 4.64
C ILE A 144 -11.76 2.91 6.14
N ASP A 145 -10.49 2.83 6.56
CA ASP A 145 -10.08 2.96 7.96
C ASP A 145 -10.45 4.35 8.52
N THR A 146 -10.24 5.42 7.76
CA THR A 146 -10.61 6.78 8.13
C THR A 146 -12.12 6.90 8.38
N VAL A 147 -12.93 6.34 7.49
CA VAL A 147 -14.40 6.38 7.63
C VAL A 147 -14.87 5.46 8.76
N ALA A 148 -14.25 4.29 8.93
CA ALA A 148 -14.52 3.37 10.02
C ALA A 148 -14.26 4.04 11.38
N GLN A 149 -13.12 4.67 11.55
CA GLN A 149 -12.77 5.41 12.77
C GLN A 149 -13.77 6.53 13.06
N TRP A 150 -14.10 7.34 12.04
CA TRP A 150 -15.09 8.41 12.16
C TRP A 150 -16.47 7.90 12.55
N ALA A 151 -16.93 6.78 11.97
CA ALA A 151 -18.22 6.17 12.26
C ALA A 151 -18.24 5.54 13.66
N ASN A 152 -17.20 4.80 14.03
CA ASN A 152 -17.09 4.12 15.33
C ASN A 152 -17.10 5.11 16.50
N THR A 153 -16.42 6.26 16.38
CA THR A 153 -16.43 7.32 17.42
C THR A 153 -17.82 7.92 17.64
N ARG A 154 -18.73 7.77 16.69
CA ARG A 154 -20.11 8.30 16.72
C ARG A 154 -21.17 7.22 16.85
N LYS A 155 -20.74 5.94 16.98
CA LYS A 155 -21.63 4.77 17.00
C LYS A 155 -22.55 4.72 15.76
N LEU A 156 -22.04 5.13 14.60
CA LEU A 156 -22.74 5.13 13.32
C LEU A 156 -22.35 3.90 12.50
N ASP A 157 -23.31 3.39 11.74
CA ASP A 157 -23.01 2.40 10.69
C ASP A 157 -22.62 3.10 9.38
N TYR A 158 -21.90 2.39 8.51
CA TYR A 158 -21.46 2.88 7.20
C TYR A 158 -21.47 1.75 6.17
N ALA A 159 -21.73 2.12 4.93
CA ALA A 159 -21.75 1.19 3.80
C ALA A 159 -20.57 1.49 2.86
N ILE A 160 -20.10 0.48 2.13
CA ILE A 160 -18.98 0.65 1.20
C ILE A 160 -19.30 1.67 0.11
N GLU A 161 -20.56 1.79 -0.28
CA GLU A 161 -21.06 2.75 -1.29
C GLU A 161 -20.87 4.20 -0.84
N THR A 162 -20.89 4.44 0.47
CA THR A 162 -20.78 5.79 1.05
C THR A 162 -19.36 6.13 1.53
N VAL A 163 -18.48 5.13 1.63
CA VAL A 163 -17.10 5.33 2.13
C VAL A 163 -16.39 6.44 1.36
N PHE A 164 -16.48 6.44 0.03
CA PHE A 164 -15.77 7.42 -0.78
C PHE A 164 -16.26 8.85 -0.55
N LYS A 165 -17.59 9.07 -0.53
CA LYS A 165 -18.16 10.39 -0.26
C LYS A 165 -17.74 10.91 1.11
N LYS A 166 -17.84 10.04 2.11
CA LYS A 166 -17.49 10.42 3.48
C LYS A 166 -16.00 10.67 3.65
N TRP A 167 -15.16 9.87 3.01
CA TRP A 167 -13.72 10.09 2.99
C TRP A 167 -13.36 11.45 2.40
N LEU A 168 -13.95 11.84 1.26
CA LEU A 168 -13.74 13.17 0.67
C LEU A 168 -14.20 14.31 1.58
N GLU A 169 -15.34 14.15 2.27
CA GLU A 169 -15.79 15.15 3.25
C GLU A 169 -14.76 15.30 4.38
N LEU A 170 -14.31 14.18 4.95
CA LEU A 170 -13.33 14.18 6.04
C LEU A 170 -11.99 14.74 5.59
N ASP A 171 -11.59 14.47 4.34
CA ASP A 171 -10.34 14.99 3.77
C ASP A 171 -10.39 16.51 3.55
N ARG A 172 -11.55 17.04 3.15
CA ARG A 172 -11.79 18.50 3.06
C ARG A 172 -11.76 19.21 4.40
N LEU A 173 -12.12 18.50 5.49
CA LEU A 173 -12.14 19.03 6.84
C LEU A 173 -10.75 18.98 7.51
N LYS A 174 -9.78 18.26 6.94
CA LYS A 174 -8.40 18.30 7.43
C LYS A 174 -7.88 19.74 7.29
N PRO A 175 -7.16 20.25 8.30
CA PRO A 175 -6.46 21.52 8.16
C PRO A 175 -5.57 21.42 6.92
N LYS A 176 -5.78 22.31 5.97
CA LYS A 176 -4.85 22.41 4.83
C LYS A 176 -3.49 22.76 5.41
N GLU A 177 -2.45 22.07 5.00
CA GLU A 177 -1.08 22.48 5.34
C GLU A 177 -0.94 23.96 4.98
N ILE A 178 -0.58 24.76 5.97
CA ILE A 178 -0.31 26.19 5.75
C ILE A 178 0.99 26.25 4.96
N VAL A 179 0.88 26.36 3.64
CA VAL A 179 2.05 26.53 2.78
C VAL A 179 2.57 27.93 2.99
N LYS A 180 3.72 28.05 3.67
CA LYS A 180 4.42 29.33 3.79
C LYS A 180 5.20 29.59 2.50
N LYS A 181 4.93 30.72 1.86
CA LYS A 181 5.71 31.18 0.71
C LYS A 181 6.64 32.33 1.11
N PRO A 182 7.83 32.38 0.53
CA PRO A 182 8.79 33.44 0.83
C PRO A 182 8.43 34.74 0.10
N PHE A 183 8.59 35.85 0.81
CA PHE A 183 8.42 37.20 0.30
C PHE A 183 9.59 38.07 0.75
N TYR A 184 9.88 39.09 -0.03
CA TYR A 184 10.85 40.15 0.31
C TYR A 184 10.21 41.52 0.04
N LYS A 185 10.05 42.31 1.11
CA LYS A 185 9.42 43.66 1.03
C LYS A 185 8.06 43.66 0.33
N GLY A 186 7.30 42.58 0.48
CA GLY A 186 5.97 42.42 -0.13
C GLY A 186 5.93 41.72 -1.47
N ASP A 187 7.04 41.60 -2.18
CA ASP A 187 7.13 40.89 -3.45
C ASP A 187 7.39 39.37 -3.24
N PRO A 188 6.77 38.49 -4.02
CA PRO A 188 6.98 37.06 -3.90
C PRO A 188 8.37 36.64 -4.31
N MET A 189 8.92 35.63 -3.67
CA MET A 189 10.23 35.08 -3.98
C MET A 189 10.13 33.64 -4.50
N ILE A 190 11.11 33.25 -5.33
CA ILE A 190 11.25 31.89 -5.84
C ILE A 190 12.70 31.44 -5.73
N TRP A 191 12.90 30.18 -5.36
CA TRP A 191 14.20 29.52 -5.41
C TRP A 191 14.45 28.94 -6.79
N SER A 192 15.56 29.27 -7.41
CA SER A 192 15.98 28.66 -8.68
C SER A 192 16.89 27.46 -8.43
N GLU A 193 16.43 26.27 -8.72
CA GLU A 193 17.21 25.02 -8.58
C GLU A 193 18.43 24.99 -9.51
N THR A 194 18.32 25.59 -10.69
CA THR A 194 19.41 25.66 -11.68
C THR A 194 20.48 26.63 -11.29
N LYS A 195 20.10 27.83 -10.81
CA LYS A 195 21.04 28.88 -10.41
C LYS A 195 21.46 28.80 -8.94
N LYS A 196 20.80 27.93 -8.14
CA LYS A 196 21.02 27.80 -6.69
C LYS A 196 20.96 29.14 -5.94
N LYS A 197 20.00 29.99 -6.34
CA LYS A 197 19.81 31.35 -5.80
C LYS A 197 18.34 31.70 -5.67
N TRP A 198 18.04 32.62 -4.76
CA TRP A 198 16.72 33.22 -4.60
C TRP A 198 16.54 34.37 -5.58
N PHE A 199 15.34 34.52 -6.12
CA PHE A 199 14.89 35.63 -6.94
C PHE A 199 13.64 36.24 -6.35
N VAL A 200 13.56 37.56 -6.39
CA VAL A 200 12.37 38.35 -6.09
C VAL A 200 11.63 38.59 -7.41
N ILE A 201 10.34 38.31 -7.43
CA ILE A 201 9.50 38.54 -8.62
C ILE A 201 8.88 39.93 -8.47
N SER A 202 9.34 40.89 -9.26
CA SER A 202 8.78 42.24 -9.25
C SER A 202 7.33 42.24 -9.74
N LYS A 203 6.59 43.29 -9.40
CA LYS A 203 5.21 43.49 -9.90
C LYS A 203 5.08 43.56 -11.44
N TYR A 204 6.18 43.73 -12.14
CA TYR A 204 6.25 43.69 -13.60
C TYR A 204 6.64 42.31 -14.17
N GLY A 205 6.82 41.30 -13.27
CA GLY A 205 7.19 39.92 -13.66
C GLY A 205 8.68 39.70 -13.88
N GLU A 206 9.54 40.70 -13.57
CA GLU A 206 10.98 40.56 -13.68
C GLU A 206 11.57 39.76 -12.54
N TRP A 207 12.59 38.96 -12.83
CA TRP A 207 13.31 38.12 -11.86
C TRP A 207 14.57 38.86 -11.41
N LEU A 208 14.51 39.46 -10.24
CA LEU A 208 15.64 40.18 -9.64
C LEU A 208 16.39 39.24 -8.70
N GLU A 209 17.71 39.10 -8.87
CA GLU A 209 18.53 38.26 -8.01
C GLU A 209 18.54 38.83 -6.58
N PHE A 210 18.20 37.99 -5.59
CA PHE A 210 18.20 38.38 -4.20
C PHE A 210 19.63 38.36 -3.65
N ALA A 211 20.10 39.52 -3.20
CA ALA A 211 21.46 39.73 -2.71
C ALA A 211 21.54 40.12 -1.23
N ASP A 212 20.42 40.14 -0.51
CA ASP A 212 20.36 40.47 0.91
C ASP A 212 20.51 39.20 1.81
N LYS A 213 20.53 39.40 3.12
CA LYS A 213 20.67 38.30 4.08
C LYS A 213 19.40 37.42 4.08
N GLN A 214 19.55 36.11 4.12
CA GLN A 214 18.40 35.19 4.16
C GLN A 214 17.45 35.43 5.34
N SER A 215 17.91 36.01 6.44
CA SER A 215 17.09 36.41 7.59
C SER A 215 16.07 37.51 7.28
N THR A 216 16.17 38.20 6.16
CA THR A 216 15.21 39.24 5.70
C THR A 216 14.06 38.64 4.87
N ILE A 217 14.08 37.35 4.58
CA ILE A 217 13.00 36.66 3.85
C ILE A 217 11.81 36.47 4.78
N GLU A 218 10.67 37.03 4.40
CA GLU A 218 9.41 36.91 5.13
C GLU A 218 8.64 35.67 4.67
N TRP A 219 8.37 34.74 5.57
CA TRP A 219 7.56 33.55 5.26
C TRP A 219 6.11 33.79 5.62
N ARG A 220 5.26 34.01 4.62
CA ARG A 220 3.83 34.28 4.78
C ARG A 220 3.00 33.04 4.45
N ALA A 221 2.03 32.73 5.31
CA ALA A 221 1.00 31.75 5.02
C ALA A 221 0.09 32.25 3.90
N ILE A 222 -0.08 31.43 2.85
CA ILE A 222 -1.07 31.69 1.80
C ILE A 222 -2.22 30.73 2.04
N GLN A 223 -3.42 31.28 2.24
CA GLN A 223 -4.68 30.51 2.33
C GLN A 223 -5.13 30.05 0.96
#